data_c32dc4c708d1c2a6abc3fc51b9e01707
#
_entry.id   c32dc4c708d1c2a6abc3fc51b9e01707
#
_cell.length_a   1.000
_cell.length_b   1.000
_cell.length_c   1.000
_cell.angle_alpha   90.00
_cell.angle_beta   90.00
_cell.angle_gamma   90.00
#
_symmetry.space_group_name_H-M   'P 1'
#
loop_
_entity.id
_entity.type
_entity.pdbx_description
1 polymer ?
#
loop_
_entity_poly.entity_id
_entity_poly.type
_entity_poly.pdbx_seq_one_letter_code
_entity_poly.pdbx_strand_id
1 'polypeptide(L)'
;KGGDYRAREANVYRLAEVSNAIIDQCVAQGVPFAREYGGTLDNRSFGGAQVSRTFYAKGQTGQQLLLGAYSALSRQVNVGTVKLYTRYEMQDVVIVDGRARGIIAKNLVTGELERFAAHAVVIATGGYGNAYFLSTNAMGCNCTAAISCYRKGAVFANPAYVQIHPTCIPVHGDKQSKLTLMSESLRNDGRIWVPKKKEDAVKLQKGEIKGSDIPEEDRDYYLERRYPAFGNLVPRDVASRAAKERCDAGFGVNNTGLAVFLDFSEAINRLGIDVVLQRYGNLFDMYEEITDVNPGELAKEISGVKYYNPMMIYPAIHYTMGGIWVD
;
A
#
# COMPACT_ATOMS: atom_id res chain seq x y z
N LYS A 1 17.77 -10.83 -1.20
CA LYS A 1 17.54 -10.27 0.15
C LYS A 1 16.08 -9.89 0.40
N GLY A 2 15.43 -9.15 -0.51
CA GLY A 2 14.06 -8.65 -0.32
C GLY A 2 13.02 -9.73 -0.04
N GLY A 3 13.19 -10.92 -0.59
CA GLY A 3 12.35 -12.10 -0.35
C GLY A 3 12.92 -13.08 0.70
N ASP A 4 13.84 -12.63 1.55
CA ASP A 4 14.51 -13.46 2.57
C ASP A 4 15.13 -14.74 2.00
N TYR A 5 15.67 -14.65 0.78
CA TYR A 5 16.26 -15.79 0.04
C TYR A 5 15.32 -16.98 -0.18
N ARG A 6 14.00 -16.74 -0.22
CA ARG A 6 12.97 -17.76 -0.44
C ARG A 6 12.47 -17.84 -1.88
N ALA A 7 12.80 -16.85 -2.71
CA ALA A 7 12.41 -16.83 -4.11
C ALA A 7 13.28 -17.80 -4.93
N ARG A 8 12.70 -18.32 -6.02
CA ARG A 8 13.46 -19.10 -7.01
C ARG A 8 14.48 -18.20 -7.71
N GLU A 9 15.76 -18.54 -7.66
CA GLU A 9 16.85 -17.70 -8.18
C GLU A 9 16.70 -17.39 -9.67
N ALA A 10 16.28 -18.35 -10.48
CA ALA A 10 16.07 -18.16 -11.92
C ALA A 10 15.03 -17.06 -12.21
N ASN A 11 13.94 -17.01 -11.43
CA ASN A 11 12.91 -15.98 -11.57
C ASN A 11 13.41 -14.60 -11.14
N VAL A 12 14.21 -14.54 -10.06
CA VAL A 12 14.83 -13.28 -9.61
C VAL A 12 15.83 -12.77 -10.65
N TYR A 13 16.66 -13.66 -11.19
CA TYR A 13 17.61 -13.30 -12.24
C TYR A 13 16.90 -12.76 -13.49
N ARG A 14 15.86 -13.47 -13.95
CA ARG A 14 15.07 -13.04 -15.11
C ARG A 14 14.40 -11.69 -14.90
N LEU A 15 13.83 -11.45 -13.70
CA LEU A 15 13.26 -10.16 -13.36
C LEU A 15 14.29 -9.04 -13.42
N ALA A 16 15.49 -9.26 -12.89
CA ALA A 16 16.58 -8.29 -12.96
C ALA A 16 17.01 -8.01 -14.41
N GLU A 17 17.12 -9.05 -15.23
CA GLU A 17 17.49 -8.95 -16.65
C GLU A 17 16.50 -8.11 -17.46
N VAL A 18 15.18 -8.29 -17.25
CA VAL A 18 14.14 -7.61 -18.02
C VAL A 18 13.67 -6.29 -17.43
N SER A 19 14.17 -5.90 -16.26
CA SER A 19 13.64 -4.76 -15.49
C SER A 19 13.66 -3.44 -16.27
N ASN A 20 14.73 -3.15 -17.00
CA ASN A 20 14.82 -1.92 -17.80
C ASN A 20 13.86 -1.96 -19.00
N ALA A 21 13.75 -3.08 -19.69
CA ALA A 21 12.83 -3.23 -20.82
C ALA A 21 11.36 -3.08 -20.37
N ILE A 22 11.01 -3.51 -19.17
CA ILE A 22 9.67 -3.29 -18.58
C ILE A 22 9.39 -1.80 -18.41
N ILE A 23 10.35 -1.03 -17.90
CA ILE A 23 10.18 0.42 -17.73
C ILE A 23 10.05 1.11 -19.08
N ASP A 24 10.88 0.76 -20.06
CA ASP A 24 10.80 1.30 -21.42
C ASP A 24 9.43 1.01 -22.06
N GLN A 25 8.90 -0.20 -21.87
CA GLN A 25 7.55 -0.56 -22.32
C GLN A 25 6.48 0.28 -21.63
N CYS A 26 6.58 0.51 -20.32
CA CYS A 26 5.64 1.35 -19.58
C CYS A 26 5.67 2.81 -20.09
N VAL A 27 6.86 3.34 -20.38
CA VAL A 27 7.02 4.68 -21.02
C VAL A 27 6.35 4.71 -22.38
N ALA A 28 6.56 3.69 -23.20
CA ALA A 28 5.93 3.59 -24.53
C ALA A 28 4.40 3.47 -24.46
N GLN A 29 3.86 2.93 -23.37
CA GLN A 29 2.43 2.88 -23.07
C GLN A 29 1.87 4.20 -22.51
N GLY A 30 2.71 5.22 -22.29
CA GLY A 30 2.31 6.55 -21.85
C GLY A 30 2.33 6.77 -20.35
N VAL A 31 3.02 5.93 -19.59
CA VAL A 31 3.19 6.13 -18.12
C VAL A 31 4.08 7.36 -17.88
N PRO A 32 3.59 8.41 -17.17
CA PRO A 32 4.28 9.68 -16.98
C PRO A 32 5.27 9.60 -15.81
N PHE A 33 6.34 8.83 -15.94
CA PHE A 33 7.40 8.83 -14.95
C PHE A 33 8.05 10.21 -14.81
N ALA A 34 8.50 10.55 -13.61
CA ALA A 34 9.29 11.74 -13.36
C ALA A 34 10.56 11.74 -14.21
N ARG A 35 10.96 12.95 -14.65
CA ARG A 35 12.14 13.15 -15.49
C ARG A 35 13.05 14.20 -14.88
N GLU A 36 14.35 14.02 -15.11
CA GLU A 36 15.37 15.04 -14.85
C GLU A 36 15.31 16.15 -15.92
N TYR A 37 16.00 17.26 -15.65
CA TYR A 37 16.07 18.41 -16.59
C TYR A 37 16.52 18.01 -17.99
N GLY A 38 17.43 17.06 -18.12
CA GLY A 38 17.92 16.53 -19.40
C GLY A 38 16.95 15.60 -20.14
N GLY A 39 15.76 15.31 -19.56
CA GLY A 39 14.73 14.48 -20.17
C GLY A 39 14.87 12.98 -19.89
N THR A 40 15.93 12.52 -19.24
CA THR A 40 16.06 11.15 -18.77
C THR A 40 15.10 10.87 -17.59
N LEU A 41 14.80 9.60 -17.35
CA LEU A 41 13.94 9.21 -16.24
C LEU A 41 14.66 9.47 -14.90
N ASP A 42 13.97 10.15 -14.00
CA ASP A 42 14.47 10.39 -12.65
C ASP A 42 14.38 9.15 -11.78
N ASN A 43 15.36 8.99 -10.89
CA ASN A 43 15.46 7.90 -9.94
C ASN A 43 15.51 8.42 -8.52
N ARG A 44 14.81 7.76 -7.61
CA ARG A 44 14.90 8.04 -6.18
C ARG A 44 15.32 6.82 -5.37
N SER A 45 15.87 7.06 -4.19
CA SER A 45 16.00 6.03 -3.16
C SER A 45 14.63 5.69 -2.59
N PHE A 46 14.51 4.49 -2.05
CA PHE A 46 13.30 4.00 -1.41
C PHE A 46 13.66 3.31 -0.09
N GLY A 47 12.73 3.23 0.86
CA GLY A 47 12.98 2.64 2.16
C GLY A 47 13.66 1.26 2.05
N GLY A 48 14.83 1.13 2.69
CA GLY A 48 15.68 -0.06 2.61
C GLY A 48 16.60 -0.16 1.38
N ALA A 49 16.52 0.76 0.40
CA ALA A 49 17.42 0.82 -0.74
C ALA A 49 18.50 1.90 -0.51
N GLN A 50 19.77 1.51 -0.59
CA GLN A 50 20.91 2.41 -0.37
C GLN A 50 21.27 3.26 -1.61
N VAL A 51 20.69 2.93 -2.76
CA VAL A 51 20.95 3.60 -4.04
C VAL A 51 19.65 4.02 -4.70
N SER A 52 19.68 5.17 -5.41
CA SER A 52 18.56 5.62 -6.22
C SER A 52 18.42 4.71 -7.45
N ARG A 53 17.34 3.92 -7.49
CA ARG A 53 17.02 3.00 -8.59
C ARG A 53 15.52 2.81 -8.80
N THR A 54 14.72 3.64 -8.17
CA THR A 54 13.26 3.52 -8.24
C THR A 54 12.71 4.60 -9.15
N PHE A 55 12.11 4.20 -10.27
CA PHE A 55 11.33 5.08 -11.13
C PHE A 55 9.98 5.37 -10.47
N TYR A 56 9.46 6.56 -10.64
CA TYR A 56 8.26 7.00 -9.93
C TYR A 56 7.45 8.04 -10.72
N ALA A 57 6.17 8.14 -10.41
CA ALA A 57 5.23 9.16 -10.90
C ALA A 57 4.61 9.88 -9.70
N LYS A 58 5.40 10.62 -8.93
CA LYS A 58 5.03 11.55 -7.84
C LYS A 58 3.80 11.14 -7.02
N GLY A 59 3.88 10.03 -6.29
CA GLY A 59 2.82 9.52 -5.41
C GLY A 59 1.73 8.68 -6.12
N GLN A 60 1.69 8.65 -7.44
CA GLN A 60 0.66 7.96 -8.24
C GLN A 60 1.21 6.82 -9.11
N THR A 61 2.39 6.31 -8.82
CA THR A 61 3.10 5.34 -9.68
C THR A 61 2.23 4.13 -10.01
N GLY A 62 1.62 3.49 -9.02
CA GLY A 62 0.76 2.33 -9.23
C GLY A 62 -0.48 2.64 -10.07
N GLN A 63 -1.13 3.76 -9.83
CA GLN A 63 -2.29 4.20 -10.61
C GLN A 63 -1.91 4.45 -12.07
N GLN A 64 -0.80 5.12 -12.33
CA GLN A 64 -0.34 5.44 -13.68
C GLN A 64 0.08 4.18 -14.45
N LEU A 65 0.73 3.22 -13.79
CA LEU A 65 1.03 1.90 -14.37
C LEU A 65 -0.25 1.16 -14.76
N LEU A 66 -1.26 1.17 -13.90
CA LEU A 66 -2.55 0.54 -14.18
C LEU A 66 -3.26 1.21 -15.37
N LEU A 67 -3.31 2.54 -15.39
CA LEU A 67 -3.94 3.30 -16.49
C LEU A 67 -3.22 3.08 -17.82
N GLY A 68 -1.89 3.04 -17.83
CA GLY A 68 -1.10 2.73 -19.03
C GLY A 68 -1.41 1.34 -19.58
N ALA A 69 -1.41 0.32 -18.73
CA ALA A 69 -1.75 -1.04 -19.11
C ALA A 69 -3.21 -1.18 -19.57
N TYR A 70 -4.15 -0.53 -18.88
CA TYR A 70 -5.57 -0.53 -19.23
C TYR A 70 -5.83 0.16 -20.57
N SER A 71 -5.16 1.27 -20.85
CA SER A 71 -5.25 1.97 -22.13
C SER A 71 -4.76 1.09 -23.29
N ALA A 72 -3.65 0.38 -23.08
CA ALA A 72 -3.14 -0.57 -24.08
C ALA A 72 -4.12 -1.74 -24.31
N LEU A 73 -4.70 -2.30 -23.24
CA LEU A 73 -5.73 -3.34 -23.30
C LEU A 73 -6.97 -2.84 -24.04
N SER A 74 -7.46 -1.65 -23.68
CA SER A 74 -8.69 -1.07 -24.29
C SER A 74 -8.55 -0.90 -25.79
N ARG A 75 -7.34 -0.58 -26.27
CA ARG A 75 -7.05 -0.52 -27.72
C ARG A 75 -7.27 -1.88 -28.38
N GLN A 76 -6.83 -2.97 -27.76
CA GLN A 76 -7.02 -4.33 -28.28
C GLN A 76 -8.48 -4.79 -28.21
N VAL A 77 -9.20 -4.36 -27.19
CA VAL A 77 -10.65 -4.59 -27.10
C VAL A 77 -11.38 -3.86 -28.23
N ASN A 78 -11.01 -2.60 -28.51
CA ASN A 78 -11.62 -1.80 -29.55
C ASN A 78 -11.43 -2.38 -30.98
N VAL A 79 -10.26 -2.96 -31.25
CA VAL A 79 -10.00 -3.59 -32.56
C VAL A 79 -10.49 -5.05 -32.63
N GLY A 80 -11.09 -5.57 -31.56
CA GLY A 80 -11.71 -6.89 -31.52
C GLY A 80 -10.76 -8.08 -31.31
N THR A 81 -9.47 -7.84 -31.08
CA THR A 81 -8.49 -8.91 -30.78
C THR A 81 -8.64 -9.47 -29.37
N VAL A 82 -9.23 -8.71 -28.46
CA VAL A 82 -9.52 -9.10 -27.07
C VAL A 82 -11.01 -8.91 -26.78
N LYS A 83 -11.61 -9.89 -26.14
CA LYS A 83 -12.94 -9.78 -25.53
C LYS A 83 -12.80 -9.59 -24.03
N LEU A 84 -13.39 -8.54 -23.49
CA LEU A 84 -13.38 -8.23 -22.06
C LEU A 84 -14.76 -8.59 -21.46
N TYR A 85 -14.76 -9.48 -20.49
CA TYR A 85 -15.95 -9.88 -19.73
C TYR A 85 -15.89 -9.26 -18.33
N THR A 86 -16.56 -8.12 -18.17
CA THR A 86 -16.67 -7.42 -16.88
C THR A 86 -17.79 -8.02 -16.04
N ARG A 87 -17.67 -7.96 -14.70
CA ARG A 87 -18.64 -8.53 -13.75
C ARG A 87 -18.82 -10.04 -13.90
N TYR A 88 -17.72 -10.74 -14.16
CA TYR A 88 -17.64 -12.20 -14.11
C TYR A 88 -16.73 -12.64 -13.00
N GLU A 89 -17.13 -13.69 -12.29
CA GLU A 89 -16.33 -14.34 -11.26
C GLU A 89 -15.95 -15.73 -11.70
N MET A 90 -14.65 -16.03 -11.75
CA MET A 90 -14.16 -17.38 -12.03
C MET A 90 -14.58 -18.32 -10.90
N GLN A 91 -15.30 -19.38 -11.24
CA GLN A 91 -15.73 -20.42 -10.31
C GLN A 91 -14.78 -21.61 -10.30
N ASP A 92 -14.32 -22.03 -11.48
CA ASP A 92 -13.46 -23.20 -11.58
C ASP A 92 -12.58 -23.15 -12.85
N VAL A 93 -11.47 -23.90 -12.81
CA VAL A 93 -10.62 -24.17 -13.96
C VAL A 93 -10.98 -25.54 -14.54
N VAL A 94 -11.10 -25.63 -15.85
CA VAL A 94 -11.42 -26.87 -16.54
C VAL A 94 -10.13 -27.57 -16.94
N ILE A 95 -9.93 -28.79 -16.40
CA ILE A 95 -8.79 -29.64 -16.71
C ILE A 95 -9.25 -30.78 -17.60
N VAL A 96 -8.60 -30.93 -18.76
CA VAL A 96 -8.83 -32.07 -19.71
C VAL A 96 -7.45 -32.65 -20.05
N ASP A 97 -7.29 -33.92 -19.86
CA ASP A 97 -6.02 -34.65 -20.09
C ASP A 97 -4.81 -33.98 -19.42
N GLY A 98 -5.00 -33.56 -18.16
CA GLY A 98 -3.95 -32.91 -17.36
C GLY A 98 -3.60 -31.48 -17.77
N ARG A 99 -4.35 -30.85 -18.67
CA ARG A 99 -4.12 -29.51 -19.18
C ARG A 99 -5.28 -28.57 -18.86
N ALA A 100 -5.00 -27.32 -18.47
CA ALA A 100 -6.02 -26.29 -18.34
C ALA A 100 -6.55 -25.91 -19.74
N ARG A 101 -7.83 -26.13 -19.97
CA ARG A 101 -8.50 -25.97 -21.28
C ARG A 101 -9.63 -24.95 -21.25
N GLY A 102 -9.78 -24.25 -20.15
CA GLY A 102 -10.80 -23.22 -20.02
C GLY A 102 -11.14 -22.94 -18.58
N ILE A 103 -12.18 -22.13 -18.41
CA ILE A 103 -12.73 -21.77 -17.09
C ILE A 103 -14.25 -21.87 -17.11
N ILE A 104 -14.82 -22.01 -15.93
CA ILE A 104 -16.23 -21.75 -15.66
C ILE A 104 -16.30 -20.45 -14.89
N ALA A 105 -17.12 -19.53 -15.36
CA ALA A 105 -17.31 -18.25 -14.70
C ALA A 105 -18.80 -17.96 -14.51
N LYS A 106 -19.13 -17.27 -13.43
CA LYS A 106 -20.46 -16.81 -13.11
C LYS A 106 -20.61 -15.36 -13.57
N ASN A 107 -21.62 -15.10 -14.37
CA ASN A 107 -22.05 -13.76 -14.66
C ASN A 107 -22.72 -13.16 -13.41
N LEU A 108 -22.14 -12.13 -12.83
CA LEU A 108 -22.62 -11.53 -11.59
C LEU A 108 -23.88 -10.67 -11.76
N VAL A 109 -24.27 -10.38 -13.01
CA VAL A 109 -25.51 -9.64 -13.34
C VAL A 109 -26.68 -10.60 -13.45
N THR A 110 -26.52 -11.70 -14.20
CA THR A 110 -27.59 -12.67 -14.47
C THR A 110 -27.63 -13.83 -13.49
N GLY A 111 -26.50 -14.11 -12.84
CA GLY A 111 -26.31 -15.28 -11.97
C GLY A 111 -25.98 -16.57 -12.73
N GLU A 112 -25.95 -16.55 -14.06
CA GLU A 112 -25.73 -17.72 -14.90
C GLU A 112 -24.27 -18.16 -14.90
N LEU A 113 -24.05 -19.48 -15.07
CA LEU A 113 -22.73 -20.07 -15.25
C LEU A 113 -22.42 -20.21 -16.75
N GLU A 114 -21.29 -19.67 -17.16
CA GLU A 114 -20.81 -19.71 -18.53
C GLU A 114 -19.48 -20.47 -18.61
N ARG A 115 -19.25 -21.12 -19.78
CA ARG A 115 -18.04 -21.90 -20.07
C ARG A 115 -17.21 -21.18 -21.10
N PHE A 116 -15.93 -21.04 -20.80
CA PHE A 116 -14.95 -20.41 -21.69
C PHE A 116 -13.87 -21.43 -22.03
N ALA A 117 -13.90 -21.96 -23.25
CA ALA A 117 -12.87 -22.86 -23.75
C ALA A 117 -11.66 -22.07 -24.27
N ALA A 118 -10.45 -22.56 -24.00
CA ALA A 118 -9.21 -21.92 -24.42
C ALA A 118 -8.08 -22.95 -24.60
N HIS A 119 -7.10 -22.63 -25.45
CA HIS A 119 -5.89 -23.44 -25.61
C HIS A 119 -4.94 -23.27 -24.40
N ALA A 120 -4.97 -22.13 -23.75
CA ALA A 120 -4.19 -21.84 -22.53
C ALA A 120 -5.03 -20.97 -21.58
N VAL A 121 -4.78 -21.10 -20.29
CA VAL A 121 -5.42 -20.30 -19.24
C VAL A 121 -4.33 -19.62 -18.42
N VAL A 122 -4.39 -18.29 -18.32
CA VAL A 122 -3.49 -17.49 -17.48
C VAL A 122 -4.24 -17.04 -16.24
N ILE A 123 -3.75 -17.40 -15.06
CA ILE A 123 -4.30 -16.94 -13.78
C ILE A 123 -3.52 -15.71 -13.36
N ALA A 124 -4.16 -14.54 -13.44
CA ALA A 124 -3.59 -13.24 -13.13
C ALA A 124 -4.51 -12.45 -12.16
N THR A 125 -4.98 -13.13 -11.12
CA THR A 125 -6.03 -12.64 -10.20
C THR A 125 -5.48 -11.79 -9.05
N GLY A 126 -4.20 -11.40 -9.11
CA GLY A 126 -3.54 -10.59 -8.08
C GLY A 126 -3.32 -11.37 -6.78
N GLY A 127 -3.17 -10.63 -5.70
CA GLY A 127 -2.94 -11.19 -4.38
C GLY A 127 -4.24 -11.61 -3.65
N TYR A 128 -4.08 -11.99 -2.39
CA TYR A 128 -5.17 -12.42 -1.51
C TYR A 128 -5.16 -11.67 -0.16
N GLY A 129 -4.86 -10.37 -0.18
CA GLY A 129 -4.78 -9.55 1.03
C GLY A 129 -6.05 -9.56 1.87
N ASN A 130 -7.23 -9.69 1.22
CA ASN A 130 -8.52 -9.75 1.91
C ASN A 130 -8.85 -11.12 2.56
N ALA A 131 -7.93 -12.08 2.49
CA ALA A 131 -7.96 -13.25 3.38
C ALA A 131 -7.54 -12.89 4.82
N TYR A 132 -6.93 -11.70 5.02
CA TYR A 132 -6.49 -11.19 6.31
C TYR A 132 -7.42 -10.08 6.82
N PHE A 133 -7.35 -9.80 8.11
CA PHE A 133 -8.26 -8.87 8.81
C PHE A 133 -8.24 -7.44 8.25
N LEU A 134 -7.04 -6.89 7.96
CA LEU A 134 -6.89 -5.55 7.40
C LEU A 134 -6.03 -5.61 6.13
N SER A 135 -6.53 -5.02 5.05
CA SER A 135 -5.83 -5.01 3.77
C SER A 135 -6.04 -3.71 3.02
N THR A 136 -5.02 -3.30 2.27
CA THR A 136 -5.10 -2.19 1.31
C THR A 136 -5.58 -2.65 -0.07
N ASN A 137 -5.74 -3.96 -0.27
CA ASN A 137 -6.14 -4.52 -1.56
C ASN A 137 -7.63 -4.34 -1.84
N ALA A 138 -8.00 -4.32 -3.11
CA ALA A 138 -9.40 -4.34 -3.52
C ALA A 138 -10.11 -5.59 -2.98
N MET A 139 -11.42 -5.48 -2.71
CA MET A 139 -12.21 -6.56 -2.07
C MET A 139 -12.19 -7.88 -2.85
N GLY A 140 -12.02 -7.83 -4.18
CA GLY A 140 -11.86 -9.01 -5.02
C GLY A 140 -10.54 -9.77 -4.85
N CYS A 141 -9.56 -9.23 -4.11
CA CYS A 141 -8.30 -9.93 -3.80
C CYS A 141 -8.49 -10.90 -2.61
N ASN A 142 -9.33 -11.92 -2.79
CA ASN A 142 -9.82 -12.82 -1.73
C ASN A 142 -9.40 -14.28 -1.92
N CYS A 143 -8.53 -14.58 -2.89
CA CYS A 143 -8.00 -15.92 -3.17
C CYS A 143 -8.94 -16.93 -3.84
N THR A 144 -10.20 -16.62 -4.15
CA THR A 144 -11.17 -17.62 -4.65
C THR A 144 -10.69 -18.35 -5.90
N ALA A 145 -10.21 -17.64 -6.92
CA ALA A 145 -9.72 -18.25 -8.16
C ALA A 145 -8.43 -19.08 -7.94
N ALA A 146 -7.49 -18.55 -7.14
CA ALA A 146 -6.24 -19.26 -6.85
C ALA A 146 -6.50 -20.56 -6.07
N ILE A 147 -7.43 -20.56 -5.10
CA ILE A 147 -7.83 -21.76 -4.35
C ILE A 147 -8.56 -22.78 -5.24
N SER A 148 -9.36 -22.33 -6.21
CA SER A 148 -9.97 -23.23 -7.19
C SER A 148 -8.91 -23.99 -7.98
N CYS A 149 -7.88 -23.31 -8.46
CA CYS A 149 -6.74 -23.93 -9.12
C CYS A 149 -5.95 -24.88 -8.20
N TYR A 150 -5.70 -24.48 -6.94
CA TYR A 150 -5.05 -25.34 -5.95
C TYR A 150 -5.81 -26.64 -5.71
N ARG A 151 -7.13 -26.60 -5.59
CA ARG A 151 -7.99 -27.79 -5.44
C ARG A 151 -7.94 -28.71 -6.66
N LYS A 152 -7.54 -28.21 -7.82
CA LYS A 152 -7.34 -28.97 -9.07
C LYS A 152 -5.89 -29.43 -9.26
N GLY A 153 -5.02 -29.27 -8.25
CA GLY A 153 -3.66 -29.79 -8.25
C GLY A 153 -2.57 -28.76 -8.52
N ALA A 154 -2.89 -27.48 -8.67
CA ALA A 154 -1.87 -26.43 -8.73
C ALA A 154 -1.15 -26.30 -7.38
N VAL A 155 0.18 -26.11 -7.42
CA VAL A 155 0.97 -25.91 -6.20
C VAL A 155 0.83 -24.48 -5.73
N PHE A 156 0.73 -24.27 -4.40
CA PHE A 156 0.68 -22.95 -3.77
C PHE A 156 1.94 -22.73 -2.94
N ALA A 157 2.66 -21.65 -3.22
CA ALA A 157 3.94 -21.36 -2.59
C ALA A 157 3.81 -20.23 -1.56
N ASN A 158 4.54 -20.33 -0.46
CA ASN A 158 4.73 -19.31 0.57
C ASN A 158 3.44 -18.59 1.03
N PRO A 159 2.33 -19.28 1.33
CA PRO A 159 1.02 -18.65 1.55
C PRO A 159 0.97 -17.69 2.75
N ALA A 160 1.83 -17.87 3.73
CA ALA A 160 1.86 -17.06 4.95
C ALA A 160 2.77 -15.81 4.85
N TYR A 161 3.49 -15.64 3.75
CA TYR A 161 4.38 -14.49 3.60
C TYR A 161 3.63 -13.29 3.08
N VAL A 162 3.57 -12.25 3.90
CA VAL A 162 2.90 -10.98 3.59
C VAL A 162 3.84 -9.82 3.85
N GLN A 163 3.69 -8.75 3.06
CA GLN A 163 4.29 -7.46 3.36
C GLN A 163 3.23 -6.57 4.00
N ILE A 164 3.58 -5.93 5.11
CA ILE A 164 2.73 -4.98 5.80
C ILE A 164 3.23 -3.57 5.47
N HIS A 165 2.30 -2.66 5.16
CA HIS A 165 2.60 -1.24 4.96
C HIS A 165 2.30 -0.46 6.24
N PRO A 166 3.27 0.31 6.78
CA PRO A 166 3.10 0.96 8.09
C PRO A 166 2.23 2.24 8.06
N THR A 167 2.03 2.85 6.88
CA THR A 167 1.38 4.16 6.73
C THR A 167 0.04 4.07 6.00
N CYS A 168 -0.89 3.27 6.54
CA CYS A 168 -2.25 3.23 6.02
C CYS A 168 -3.17 4.08 6.90
N ILE A 169 -4.15 4.75 6.30
CA ILE A 169 -5.20 5.45 7.06
C ILE A 169 -6.04 4.39 7.78
N PRO A 170 -6.23 4.44 9.10
CA PRO A 170 -7.10 3.53 9.83
C PRO A 170 -8.53 3.53 9.27
N VAL A 171 -9.33 2.53 9.62
CA VAL A 171 -10.75 2.51 9.24
C VAL A 171 -11.43 3.79 9.73
N HIS A 172 -12.03 4.55 8.82
CA HIS A 172 -12.62 5.84 9.09
C HIS A 172 -13.92 6.03 8.31
N GLY A 173 -15.05 5.97 8.99
CA GLY A 173 -16.38 6.25 8.45
C GLY A 173 -16.73 5.52 7.15
N ASP A 174 -17.70 6.07 6.42
CA ASP A 174 -18.23 5.50 5.18
C ASP A 174 -17.49 5.96 3.92
N LYS A 175 -16.57 6.94 4.04
CA LYS A 175 -15.77 7.48 2.95
C LYS A 175 -14.66 6.52 2.47
N GLN A 176 -14.42 5.44 3.20
CA GLN A 176 -13.32 4.52 2.98
C GLN A 176 -13.82 3.09 2.75
N SER A 177 -13.85 2.65 1.50
CA SER A 177 -14.28 1.29 1.12
C SER A 177 -13.24 0.20 1.41
N LYS A 178 -11.99 0.59 1.65
CA LYS A 178 -10.83 -0.26 2.01
C LYS A 178 -9.82 0.61 2.74
N LEU A 179 -8.82 0.00 3.39
CA LEU A 179 -7.75 0.79 3.99
C LEU A 179 -6.96 1.52 2.90
N THR A 180 -6.90 2.84 3.01
CA THR A 180 -6.17 3.68 2.07
C THR A 180 -4.70 3.72 2.44
N LEU A 181 -3.87 3.36 1.47
CA LEU A 181 -2.43 3.42 1.59
C LEU A 181 -1.96 4.86 1.40
N MET A 182 -1.18 5.36 2.35
CA MET A 182 -0.45 6.62 2.21
C MET A 182 0.98 6.36 1.78
N SER A 183 1.56 7.29 1.01
CA SER A 183 2.95 7.16 0.57
C SER A 183 3.90 7.00 1.77
N GLU A 184 4.83 6.04 1.67
CA GLU A 184 5.88 5.86 2.67
C GLU A 184 6.82 7.07 2.80
N SER A 185 6.89 7.91 1.76
CA SER A 185 7.68 9.15 1.78
C SER A 185 7.28 10.12 2.89
N LEU A 186 6.07 10.02 3.42
CA LEU A 186 5.63 10.79 4.59
C LEU A 186 6.55 10.59 5.81
N ARG A 187 7.20 9.42 5.93
CA ARG A 187 8.13 9.13 7.03
C ARG A 187 9.49 9.83 6.89
N ASN A 188 9.77 10.47 5.74
CA ASN A 188 11.02 11.21 5.56
C ASN A 188 11.04 12.49 6.43
N ASP A 189 9.90 13.15 6.55
CA ASP A 189 9.76 14.39 7.31
C ASP A 189 8.76 14.26 8.48
N GLY A 190 7.86 13.27 8.45
CA GLY A 190 6.92 13.01 9.52
C GLY A 190 7.52 12.16 10.64
N ARG A 191 7.22 12.51 11.90
CA ARG A 191 7.65 11.79 13.10
C ARG A 191 6.54 10.95 13.68
N ILE A 192 6.83 9.65 13.96
CA ILE A 192 5.83 8.69 14.45
C ILE A 192 5.90 8.61 15.98
N TRP A 193 4.76 8.76 16.65
CA TRP A 193 4.67 8.73 18.08
C TRP A 193 3.33 8.21 18.62
N VAL A 194 3.32 7.87 19.92
CA VAL A 194 2.14 7.61 20.73
C VAL A 194 2.27 8.37 22.06
N PRO A 195 1.17 8.62 22.83
CA PRO A 195 1.31 9.20 24.17
C PRO A 195 2.14 8.29 25.08
N LYS A 196 2.90 8.87 26.01
CA LYS A 196 3.66 8.14 27.04
C LYS A 196 2.75 7.54 28.12
N LYS A 197 1.59 8.14 28.34
CA LYS A 197 0.63 7.74 29.38
C LYS A 197 -0.58 7.04 28.74
N LYS A 198 -1.01 5.93 29.32
CA LYS A 198 -2.20 5.20 28.84
C LYS A 198 -3.49 5.98 29.05
N GLU A 199 -3.55 6.77 30.09
CA GLU A 199 -4.68 7.65 30.39
C GLU A 199 -4.94 8.65 29.25
N ASP A 200 -3.88 9.19 28.65
CA ASP A 200 -3.99 10.11 27.52
C ASP A 200 -4.41 9.35 26.24
N ALA A 201 -3.93 8.10 26.05
CA ALA A 201 -4.42 7.27 24.96
C ALA A 201 -5.91 6.98 25.06
N VAL A 202 -6.41 6.71 26.27
CA VAL A 202 -7.85 6.49 26.53
C VAL A 202 -8.66 7.75 26.24
N LYS A 203 -8.18 8.95 26.64
CA LYS A 203 -8.87 10.21 26.34
C LYS A 203 -8.92 10.50 24.83
N LEU A 204 -7.82 10.21 24.10
CA LEU A 204 -7.76 10.31 22.64
C LEU A 204 -8.77 9.35 21.97
N GLN A 205 -8.85 8.10 22.44
CA GLN A 205 -9.80 7.11 21.94
C GLN A 205 -11.27 7.53 22.14
N LYS A 206 -11.56 8.24 23.21
CA LYS A 206 -12.90 8.80 23.50
C LYS A 206 -13.17 10.12 22.80
N GLY A 207 -12.17 10.73 22.16
CA GLY A 207 -12.29 12.06 21.56
C GLY A 207 -12.37 13.21 22.58
N GLU A 208 -11.97 12.98 23.83
CA GLU A 208 -11.95 14.00 24.89
C GLU A 208 -10.82 15.03 24.68
N ILE A 209 -9.73 14.60 24.05
CA ILE A 209 -8.59 15.44 23.66
C ILE A 209 -8.14 15.11 22.25
N LYS A 210 -7.39 16.03 21.61
CA LYS A 210 -6.79 15.87 20.30
C LYS A 210 -5.29 15.52 20.41
N GLY A 211 -4.69 14.95 19.36
CA GLY A 211 -3.25 14.66 19.32
C GLY A 211 -2.39 15.91 19.54
N SER A 212 -2.81 17.06 19.02
CA SER A 212 -2.16 18.35 19.24
C SER A 212 -2.17 18.82 20.70
N ASP A 213 -3.04 18.27 21.56
CA ASP A 213 -3.11 18.64 22.98
C ASP A 213 -2.05 17.95 23.84
N ILE A 214 -1.44 16.86 23.32
CA ILE A 214 -0.36 16.16 24.03
C ILE A 214 0.94 16.95 23.90
N PRO A 215 1.54 17.41 25.04
CA PRO A 215 2.81 18.11 25.02
C PRO A 215 3.95 17.25 24.45
N GLU A 216 5.00 17.90 23.91
CA GLU A 216 6.15 17.22 23.30
C GLU A 216 6.84 16.24 24.29
N GLU A 217 6.96 16.63 25.55
CA GLU A 217 7.55 15.81 26.61
C GLU A 217 6.73 14.55 26.96
N ASP A 218 5.43 14.54 26.67
CA ASP A 218 4.53 13.40 26.89
C ASP A 218 4.34 12.53 25.63
N ARG A 219 5.10 12.76 24.56
CA ARG A 219 5.12 11.97 23.34
C ARG A 219 6.22 10.91 23.36
N ASP A 220 5.92 9.66 23.07
CA ASP A 220 6.89 8.57 22.86
C ASP A 220 7.18 8.40 21.37
N TYR A 221 8.28 8.97 20.89
CA TYR A 221 8.82 8.73 19.55
C TYR A 221 9.52 7.37 19.51
N TYR A 222 8.77 6.30 19.63
CA TYR A 222 9.26 4.96 19.91
C TYR A 222 10.18 4.38 18.84
N LEU A 223 10.05 4.78 17.56
CA LEU A 223 10.97 4.35 16.50
C LEU A 223 12.33 5.01 16.66
N GLU A 224 12.37 6.31 16.89
CA GLU A 224 13.62 7.08 17.12
C GLU A 224 14.34 6.56 18.37
N ARG A 225 13.60 6.29 19.44
CA ARG A 225 14.15 5.78 20.70
C ARG A 225 14.70 4.37 20.59
N ARG A 226 13.99 3.47 19.87
CA ARG A 226 14.38 2.05 19.72
C ARG A 226 15.44 1.83 18.64
N TYR A 227 15.42 2.63 17.60
CA TYR A 227 16.24 2.46 16.40
C TYR A 227 16.92 3.76 16.00
N PRO A 228 17.82 4.30 16.83
CA PRO A 228 18.37 5.65 16.63
C PRO A 228 19.14 5.81 15.33
N ALA A 229 19.68 4.74 14.75
CA ALA A 229 20.41 4.78 13.48
C ALA A 229 19.49 5.03 12.26
N PHE A 230 18.20 4.70 12.35
CA PHE A 230 17.24 4.78 11.25
C PHE A 230 16.06 5.70 11.58
N GLY A 231 15.71 5.86 12.85
CA GLY A 231 14.56 6.65 13.29
C GLY A 231 13.26 6.19 12.63
N ASN A 232 12.54 7.15 12.05
CA ASN A 232 11.29 6.88 11.34
C ASN A 232 11.48 6.13 10.00
N LEU A 233 12.72 5.98 9.51
CA LEU A 233 13.05 5.33 8.23
C LEU A 233 13.44 3.85 8.38
N VAL A 234 13.14 3.22 9.51
CA VAL A 234 13.30 1.76 9.68
C VAL A 234 12.50 1.00 8.60
N PRO A 235 12.91 -0.24 8.24
CA PRO A 235 12.17 -1.09 7.31
C PRO A 235 10.68 -1.21 7.66
N ARG A 236 9.84 -1.47 6.67
CA ARG A 236 8.38 -1.53 6.81
C ARG A 236 7.91 -2.50 7.89
N ASP A 237 8.50 -3.68 7.93
CA ASP A 237 8.16 -4.73 8.90
C ASP A 237 8.52 -4.32 10.33
N VAL A 238 9.64 -3.63 10.52
CA VAL A 238 10.07 -3.10 11.82
C VAL A 238 9.12 -2.01 12.30
N ALA A 239 8.82 -1.02 11.45
CA ALA A 239 7.87 0.05 11.77
C ALA A 239 6.49 -0.51 12.10
N SER A 240 6.01 -1.48 11.31
CA SER A 240 4.69 -2.09 11.47
C SER A 240 4.56 -2.89 12.77
N ARG A 241 5.56 -3.73 13.09
CA ARG A 241 5.58 -4.47 14.36
C ARG A 241 5.63 -3.53 15.56
N ALA A 242 6.47 -2.50 15.50
CA ALA A 242 6.60 -1.55 16.59
C ALA A 242 5.30 -0.76 16.83
N ALA A 243 4.60 -0.34 15.76
CA ALA A 243 3.30 0.31 15.87
C ALA A 243 2.25 -0.63 16.50
N LYS A 244 2.18 -1.88 15.99
CA LYS A 244 1.25 -2.88 16.55
C LYS A 244 1.52 -3.14 18.04
N GLU A 245 2.78 -3.31 18.44
CA GLU A 245 3.15 -3.48 19.84
C GLU A 245 2.71 -2.33 20.73
N ARG A 246 2.78 -1.07 20.25
CA ARG A 246 2.29 0.08 21.00
C ARG A 246 0.77 0.05 21.16
N CYS A 247 0.05 -0.28 20.10
CA CYS A 247 -1.41 -0.43 20.16
C CYS A 247 -1.83 -1.57 21.11
N ASP A 248 -1.22 -2.76 20.98
CA ASP A 248 -1.49 -3.91 21.84
C ASP A 248 -1.16 -3.63 23.30
N ALA A 249 -0.15 -2.81 23.58
CA ALA A 249 0.19 -2.37 24.92
C ALA A 249 -0.76 -1.29 25.50
N GLY A 250 -1.76 -0.83 24.74
CA GLY A 250 -2.77 0.13 25.18
C GLY A 250 -2.38 1.60 25.00
N PHE A 251 -1.40 1.89 24.13
CA PHE A 251 -1.00 3.27 23.78
C PHE A 251 -1.55 3.71 22.41
N GLY A 252 -2.28 2.85 21.72
CA GLY A 252 -2.89 3.18 20.46
C GLY A 252 -3.91 4.29 20.56
N VAL A 253 -3.98 5.09 19.50
CA VAL A 253 -4.92 6.21 19.39
C VAL A 253 -6.08 5.85 18.49
N ASN A 254 -6.99 6.77 18.22
CA ASN A 254 -8.29 6.61 17.58
C ASN A 254 -9.29 5.79 18.44
N ASN A 255 -10.58 5.79 18.02
CA ASN A 255 -11.67 5.15 18.76
C ASN A 255 -11.53 3.63 18.94
N THR A 256 -10.74 2.97 18.08
CA THR A 256 -10.45 1.52 18.15
C THR A 256 -9.18 1.19 18.91
N GLY A 257 -8.35 2.18 19.24
CA GLY A 257 -6.99 1.97 19.74
C GLY A 257 -6.01 1.41 18.71
N LEU A 258 -6.42 1.31 17.43
CA LEU A 258 -5.62 0.77 16.34
C LEU A 258 -5.12 1.90 15.43
N ALA A 259 -4.34 2.81 16.00
CA ALA A 259 -3.60 3.84 15.27
C ALA A 259 -2.41 4.35 16.09
N VAL A 260 -1.46 4.97 15.39
CA VAL A 260 -0.38 5.78 15.95
C VAL A 260 -0.36 7.12 15.21
N PHE A 261 0.24 8.14 15.79
CA PHE A 261 0.35 9.44 15.14
C PHE A 261 1.57 9.52 14.21
N LEU A 262 1.39 10.23 13.10
CA LEU A 262 2.43 10.71 12.18
C LEU A 262 2.30 12.24 12.13
N ASP A 263 3.30 12.96 12.62
CA ASP A 263 3.25 14.40 12.92
C ASP A 263 4.28 15.17 12.09
N PHE A 264 3.85 16.22 11.42
CA PHE A 264 4.69 17.09 10.60
C PHE A 264 5.06 18.40 11.28
N SER A 265 4.66 18.63 12.54
CA SER A 265 4.90 19.91 13.24
C SER A 265 6.38 20.31 13.25
N GLU A 266 7.29 19.37 13.53
CA GLU A 266 8.74 19.64 13.48
C GLU A 266 9.20 20.03 12.07
N ALA A 267 8.83 19.29 11.06
CA ALA A 267 9.21 19.56 9.68
C ALA A 267 8.67 20.91 9.19
N ILE A 268 7.42 21.24 9.53
CA ILE A 268 6.81 22.53 9.16
C ILE A 268 7.52 23.70 9.87
N ASN A 269 7.84 23.55 11.16
CA ASN A 269 8.58 24.58 11.88
C ASN A 269 10.00 24.78 11.31
N ARG A 270 10.67 23.71 10.88
CA ARG A 270 12.03 23.73 10.34
C ARG A 270 12.12 24.22 8.90
N LEU A 271 11.22 23.75 8.03
CA LEU A 271 11.28 23.96 6.57
C LEU A 271 10.32 25.04 6.07
N GLY A 272 9.30 25.36 6.84
CA GLY A 272 8.15 26.14 6.42
C GLY A 272 7.02 25.30 5.79
N ILE A 273 5.78 25.75 5.98
CA ILE A 273 4.58 25.04 5.49
C ILE A 273 4.58 24.89 3.96
N ASP A 274 5.03 25.90 3.22
CA ASP A 274 5.02 25.87 1.74
C ASP A 274 5.91 24.76 1.20
N VAL A 275 7.07 24.52 1.79
CA VAL A 275 7.98 23.44 1.39
C VAL A 275 7.38 22.08 1.69
N VAL A 276 6.73 21.92 2.83
CA VAL A 276 6.06 20.67 3.20
C VAL A 276 4.87 20.40 2.29
N LEU A 277 4.06 21.41 1.98
CA LEU A 277 2.93 21.29 1.03
C LEU A 277 3.41 21.01 -0.40
N GLN A 278 4.52 21.59 -0.83
CA GLN A 278 5.10 21.24 -2.14
C GLN A 278 5.47 19.76 -2.22
N ARG A 279 5.91 19.14 -1.12
CA ARG A 279 6.29 17.72 -1.05
C ARG A 279 5.10 16.77 -0.88
N TYR A 280 4.14 17.15 -0.04
CA TYR A 280 3.11 16.25 0.49
C TYR A 280 1.69 16.77 0.39
N GLY A 281 1.45 17.97 -0.17
CA GLY A 281 0.13 18.61 -0.20
C GLY A 281 -0.98 17.70 -0.73
N ASN A 282 -0.74 17.05 -1.87
CA ASN A 282 -1.70 16.10 -2.44
C ASN A 282 -2.01 14.89 -1.53
N LEU A 283 -1.11 14.54 -0.63
CA LEU A 283 -1.33 13.46 0.35
C LEU A 283 -2.09 14.00 1.57
N PHE A 284 -1.85 15.25 1.95
CA PHE A 284 -2.61 15.94 2.99
C PHE A 284 -4.06 16.16 2.56
N ASP A 285 -4.28 16.60 1.31
CA ASP A 285 -5.62 16.78 0.73
C ASP A 285 -6.38 15.44 0.72
N MET A 286 -5.73 14.35 0.28
CA MET A 286 -6.34 13.01 0.29
C MET A 286 -6.65 12.53 1.72
N TYR A 287 -5.80 12.83 2.69
CA TYR A 287 -6.04 12.49 4.08
C TYR A 287 -7.23 13.28 4.65
N GLU A 288 -7.28 14.57 4.40
CA GLU A 288 -8.36 15.46 4.82
C GLU A 288 -9.71 15.02 4.21
N GLU A 289 -9.73 14.68 2.92
CA GLU A 289 -10.95 14.22 2.24
C GLU A 289 -11.54 12.95 2.88
N ILE A 290 -10.69 12.07 3.43
CA ILE A 290 -11.12 10.83 4.08
C ILE A 290 -11.47 11.04 5.55
N THR A 291 -10.71 11.87 6.27
CA THR A 291 -10.75 11.94 7.74
C THR A 291 -11.34 13.25 8.29
N ASP A 292 -11.60 14.23 7.44
CA ASP A 292 -11.96 15.61 7.80
C ASP A 292 -10.90 16.32 8.69
N VAL A 293 -9.63 15.87 8.62
CA VAL A 293 -8.50 16.46 9.37
C VAL A 293 -7.41 16.90 8.40
N ASN A 294 -7.09 18.20 8.40
CA ASN A 294 -5.99 18.73 7.59
C ASN A 294 -4.67 18.71 8.39
N PRO A 295 -3.64 17.92 7.95
CA PRO A 295 -2.36 17.87 8.63
C PRO A 295 -1.51 19.15 8.48
N GLY A 296 -1.84 19.99 7.53
CA GLY A 296 -1.20 21.31 7.30
C GLY A 296 -1.86 22.46 8.08
N GLU A 297 -2.97 22.19 8.77
CA GLU A 297 -3.70 23.19 9.56
C GLU A 297 -3.07 23.38 10.93
N LEU A 298 -2.83 24.66 11.29
CA LEU A 298 -2.31 25.03 12.59
C LEU A 298 -3.36 24.70 13.68
N ALA A 299 -3.03 23.79 14.57
CA ALA A 299 -3.90 23.42 15.68
C ALA A 299 -3.72 24.37 16.88
N LYS A 300 -2.48 24.71 17.21
CA LYS A 300 -2.14 25.65 18.31
C LYS A 300 -0.72 26.17 18.20
N GLU A 301 -0.43 27.25 18.92
CA GLU A 301 0.90 27.77 19.10
C GLU A 301 1.22 27.97 20.60
N ILE A 302 2.36 27.46 21.05
CA ILE A 302 2.80 27.54 22.43
C ILE A 302 4.26 28.07 22.43
N SER A 303 4.50 29.20 23.05
CA SER A 303 5.86 29.79 23.18
C SER A 303 6.60 29.90 21.83
N GLY A 304 5.86 30.24 20.76
CA GLY A 304 6.43 30.39 19.41
C GLY A 304 6.62 29.09 18.64
N VAL A 305 6.31 27.93 19.24
CA VAL A 305 6.31 26.64 18.56
C VAL A 305 4.90 26.33 18.05
N LYS A 306 4.79 26.06 16.76
CA LYS A 306 3.52 25.74 16.09
C LYS A 306 3.28 24.24 16.09
N TYR A 307 2.10 23.83 16.52
CA TYR A 307 1.64 22.44 16.49
C TYR A 307 0.53 22.29 15.46
N TYR A 308 0.68 21.31 14.60
CA TYR A 308 -0.25 20.99 13.52
C TYR A 308 -1.04 19.72 13.87
N ASN A 309 -2.14 19.45 13.15
CA ASN A 309 -2.93 18.26 13.37
C ASN A 309 -2.14 17.01 12.93
N PRO A 310 -1.82 16.07 13.84
CA PRO A 310 -1.14 14.86 13.44
C PRO A 310 -2.07 13.92 12.65
N MET A 311 -1.53 13.23 11.66
CA MET A 311 -2.23 12.16 10.95
C MET A 311 -2.29 10.92 11.84
N MET A 312 -3.36 10.13 11.72
CA MET A 312 -3.43 8.78 12.29
C MET A 312 -3.08 7.75 11.21
N ILE A 313 -2.18 6.83 11.53
CA ILE A 313 -1.76 5.75 10.64
C ILE A 313 -1.78 4.41 11.37
N TYR A 314 -1.99 3.32 10.62
CA TYR A 314 -1.93 1.96 11.14
C TYR A 314 -1.36 0.98 10.12
N PRO A 315 -0.63 -0.07 10.54
CA PRO A 315 -0.14 -1.11 9.65
C PRO A 315 -1.27 -1.93 9.02
N ALA A 316 -1.16 -2.19 7.73
CA ALA A 316 -2.10 -3.05 7.01
C ALA A 316 -1.39 -3.98 6.03
N ILE A 317 -1.98 -5.15 5.78
CA ILE A 317 -1.52 -6.08 4.75
C ILE A 317 -1.57 -5.36 3.39
N HIS A 318 -0.42 -5.32 2.71
CA HIS A 318 -0.27 -4.61 1.44
C HIS A 318 0.06 -5.56 0.28
N TYR A 319 0.97 -6.51 0.49
CA TYR A 319 1.29 -7.57 -0.46
C TYR A 319 1.15 -8.95 0.17
N THR A 320 0.65 -9.90 -0.62
CA THR A 320 0.84 -11.32 -0.39
C THR A 320 2.02 -11.78 -1.25
N MET A 321 3.06 -12.31 -0.61
CA MET A 321 4.32 -12.66 -1.28
C MET A 321 4.25 -14.03 -1.94
N GLY A 322 3.32 -14.88 -1.47
CA GLY A 322 3.02 -16.18 -2.03
C GLY A 322 1.95 -16.13 -3.11
N GLY A 323 1.58 -17.29 -3.57
CA GLY A 323 0.55 -17.48 -4.59
C GLY A 323 0.69 -18.83 -5.28
N ILE A 324 0.00 -19.01 -6.39
CA ILE A 324 0.18 -20.19 -7.25
C ILE A 324 1.64 -20.21 -7.73
N TRP A 325 2.25 -21.39 -7.63
CA TRP A 325 3.62 -21.60 -8.10
C TRP A 325 3.73 -21.35 -9.60
N VAL A 326 4.77 -20.64 -10.01
CA VAL A 326 5.17 -20.42 -11.40
C VAL A 326 6.58 -20.94 -11.63
N ASP A 327 6.82 -21.55 -12.79
CA ASP A 327 8.12 -22.05 -13.24
C ASP A 327 8.93 -20.97 -13.98
#